data_7ed4f9f84299bf09f207dac19d095a19
#
_entry.id   7ed4f9f84299bf09f207dac19d095a19
#
_cell.length_a   1.000
_cell.length_b   1.000
_cell.length_c   1.000
_cell.angle_alpha   90.00
_cell.angle_beta   90.00
_cell.angle_gamma   90.00
#
_symmetry.space_group_name_H-M   'P 1'
#
loop_
_entity.id
_entity.type
_entity.pdbx_description
1 polymer ?
#
loop_
_entity_poly.entity_id
_entity_poly.type
_entity_poly.pdbx_seq_one_letter_code
_entity_poly.pdbx_strand_id
1 'polypeptide(L)'
;MSEAFNPEWFSRNLGALPGPWELAWEAEHLEDAQPKEILEWAVETYGSRLALSASFGGPEGMALIDMISKITDEVTVLTIDTGFLFEETHQFREEVMRRYQLPLEILRPSLSIEEQVERYGERMRSCSPDVCCQVRKIEPLERTLKGYEAWMTGIRREQTPQRASTRVVAWEGRYGAAKIAPLAGWSSEQVWGYVEEHDVPVNPLLKRGYKSIGCEPQTRPVSPEEDERAGRWSGLEKTECGLHWISGEGAKRANP
;
A
#
# COMPACT_ATOMS: atom_id res chain seq x y z
N MET A 1 -14.41 23.67 28.40
CA MET A 1 -13.26 24.60 28.35
C MET A 1 -12.29 23.98 27.34
N SER A 2 -12.23 24.52 26.14
CA SER A 2 -11.31 24.09 25.11
C SER A 2 -9.94 24.64 25.47
N GLU A 3 -9.02 23.78 25.85
CA GLU A 3 -7.61 24.18 25.92
C GLU A 3 -7.17 24.49 24.48
N ALA A 4 -6.81 25.75 24.27
CA ALA A 4 -6.32 26.22 23.00
C ALA A 4 -5.01 25.50 22.67
N PHE A 5 -4.93 24.94 21.47
CA PHE A 5 -3.75 24.39 20.86
C PHE A 5 -2.54 25.32 21.06
N ASN A 6 -1.47 24.81 21.66
CA ASN A 6 -0.21 25.53 21.78
C ASN A 6 0.80 25.06 20.73
N PRO A 7 0.98 25.82 19.63
CA PRO A 7 1.93 25.49 18.56
C PRO A 7 3.39 25.40 19.06
N GLU A 8 3.71 26.01 20.20
CA GLU A 8 5.04 25.94 20.80
C GLU A 8 5.39 24.54 21.36
N TRP A 9 4.39 23.67 21.59
CA TRP A 9 4.66 22.31 22.03
C TRP A 9 5.33 21.48 20.91
N PHE A 10 4.91 21.70 19.66
CA PHE A 10 5.50 21.06 18.48
C PHE A 10 6.95 21.51 18.24
N SER A 11 7.25 22.79 18.43
CA SER A 11 8.60 23.32 18.22
C SER A 11 9.62 22.87 19.28
N ARG A 12 9.18 22.37 20.43
CA ARG A 12 10.08 21.90 21.52
C ARG A 12 10.50 20.44 21.40
N ASN A 13 9.80 19.64 20.58
CA ASN A 13 10.10 18.22 20.37
C ASN A 13 10.69 17.92 18.97
N LEU A 14 11.41 18.88 18.39
CA LEU A 14 12.18 18.65 17.17
C LEU A 14 13.18 17.51 17.37
N GLY A 15 12.77 16.28 17.06
CA GLY A 15 13.58 15.08 17.16
C GLY A 15 12.85 13.82 17.62
N ALA A 16 11.68 13.94 18.27
CA ALA A 16 10.85 12.79 18.62
C ALA A 16 9.75 12.61 17.57
N LEU A 17 9.64 11.39 17.04
CA LEU A 17 8.56 11.04 16.13
C LEU A 17 7.22 10.96 16.89
N PRO A 18 6.09 11.27 16.22
CA PRO A 18 4.79 11.20 16.85
C PRO A 18 4.49 9.75 17.28
N GLY A 19 4.18 9.57 18.55
CA GLY A 19 3.68 8.31 19.08
C GLY A 19 2.22 8.05 18.68
N PRO A 20 1.63 6.90 19.08
CA PRO A 20 0.26 6.55 18.69
C PRO A 20 -0.81 7.59 19.07
N TRP A 21 -0.58 8.36 20.14
CA TRP A 21 -1.52 9.40 20.62
C TRP A 21 -1.44 10.67 19.79
N GLU A 22 -0.23 11.11 19.47
CA GLU A 22 0.02 12.25 18.59
C GLU A 22 -0.50 11.97 17.18
N LEU A 23 -0.33 10.74 16.70
CA LEU A 23 -0.90 10.30 15.41
C LEU A 23 -2.42 10.33 15.38
N ALA A 24 -3.10 10.08 16.51
CA ALA A 24 -4.54 10.16 16.56
C ALA A 24 -5.05 11.60 16.35
N TRP A 25 -4.32 12.57 16.89
CA TRP A 25 -4.60 14.00 16.67
C TRP A 25 -4.33 14.43 15.23
N GLU A 26 -3.18 14.03 14.66
CA GLU A 26 -2.85 14.29 13.25
C GLU A 26 -3.87 13.68 12.30
N ALA A 27 -4.34 12.45 12.61
CA ALA A 27 -5.35 11.77 11.82
C ALA A 27 -6.68 12.54 11.75
N GLU A 28 -7.07 13.26 12.81
CA GLU A 28 -8.27 14.10 12.81
C GLU A 28 -8.09 15.35 11.94
N HIS A 29 -6.90 15.96 11.98
CA HIS A 29 -6.60 17.18 11.22
C HIS A 29 -6.36 16.92 9.73
N LEU A 30 -5.82 15.74 9.40
CA LEU A 30 -5.52 15.35 8.02
C LEU A 30 -6.67 14.60 7.35
N GLU A 31 -7.75 14.30 8.06
CA GLU A 31 -8.83 13.45 7.55
C GLU A 31 -9.48 14.01 6.28
N ASP A 32 -9.66 15.34 6.22
CA ASP A 32 -10.24 16.07 5.09
C ASP A 32 -9.19 16.81 4.25
N ALA A 33 -7.90 16.63 4.53
CA ALA A 33 -6.81 17.28 3.82
C ALA A 33 -6.65 16.72 2.38
N GLN A 34 -6.11 17.53 1.49
CA GLN A 34 -5.79 17.06 0.15
C GLN A 34 -4.55 16.13 0.17
N PRO A 35 -4.46 15.14 -0.75
CA PRO A 35 -3.33 14.23 -0.80
C PRO A 35 -1.96 14.90 -0.77
N LYS A 36 -1.83 16.05 -1.45
CA LYS A 36 -0.58 16.83 -1.45
C LYS A 36 -0.20 17.29 -0.05
N GLU A 37 -1.14 17.83 0.73
CA GLU A 37 -0.92 18.32 2.09
C GLU A 37 -0.53 17.16 3.02
N ILE A 38 -1.17 16.00 2.86
CA ILE A 38 -0.85 14.79 3.62
C ILE A 38 0.57 14.29 3.29
N LEU A 39 0.97 14.34 2.02
CA LEU A 39 2.30 13.92 1.58
C LEU A 39 3.39 14.88 2.07
N GLU A 40 3.16 16.19 1.99
CA GLU A 40 4.07 17.21 2.52
C GLU A 40 4.27 17.03 4.02
N TRP A 41 3.19 16.89 4.79
CA TRP A 41 3.26 16.58 6.23
C TRP A 41 4.05 15.30 6.50
N ALA A 42 3.81 14.22 5.74
CA ALA A 42 4.50 12.95 5.95
C ALA A 42 6.01 13.06 5.69
N VAL A 43 6.41 13.78 4.63
CA VAL A 43 7.81 14.03 4.29
C VAL A 43 8.49 14.89 5.38
N GLU A 44 7.84 15.97 5.81
CA GLU A 44 8.36 16.85 6.86
C GLU A 44 8.53 16.11 8.20
N THR A 45 7.57 15.23 8.53
CA THR A 45 7.57 14.50 9.81
C THR A 45 8.59 13.38 9.85
N TYR A 46 8.71 12.59 8.78
CA TYR A 46 9.47 11.34 8.81
C TYR A 46 10.76 11.36 7.97
N GLY A 47 10.85 12.23 6.95
CA GLY A 47 12.02 12.32 6.07
C GLY A 47 12.41 10.98 5.47
N SER A 48 13.69 10.60 5.57
CA SER A 48 14.23 9.33 5.06
C SER A 48 13.71 8.07 5.79
N ARG A 49 12.95 8.23 6.89
CA ARG A 49 12.30 7.12 7.61
C ARG A 49 10.88 6.83 7.10
N LEU A 50 10.46 7.52 6.03
CA LEU A 50 9.22 7.31 5.32
C LEU A 50 9.43 6.41 4.11
N ALA A 51 8.53 5.45 3.90
CA ALA A 51 8.52 4.63 2.68
C ALA A 51 7.17 4.71 1.95
N LEU A 52 7.17 4.46 0.64
CA LEU A 52 5.95 4.31 -0.16
C LEU A 52 5.82 2.88 -0.66
N SER A 53 4.82 2.14 -0.19
CA SER A 53 4.51 0.81 -0.70
C SER A 53 3.66 0.88 -1.98
N ALA A 54 4.23 0.46 -3.10
CA ALA A 54 3.57 0.44 -4.40
C ALA A 54 3.70 -0.92 -5.10
N SER A 55 2.58 -1.44 -5.62
CA SER A 55 2.54 -2.74 -6.29
C SER A 55 2.78 -2.66 -7.80
N PHE A 56 2.80 -1.47 -8.38
CA PHE A 56 2.83 -1.21 -9.82
C PHE A 56 1.66 -1.86 -10.61
N GLY A 57 0.61 -2.28 -9.90
CA GLY A 57 -0.55 -2.93 -10.51
C GLY A 57 -1.77 -2.03 -10.67
N GLY A 58 -1.90 -0.97 -9.87
CA GLY A 58 -3.04 -0.05 -9.88
C GLY A 58 -2.63 1.40 -10.07
N PRO A 59 -3.57 2.28 -10.46
CA PRO A 59 -3.29 3.69 -10.69
C PRO A 59 -2.95 4.46 -9.41
N GLU A 60 -3.45 4.03 -8.24
CA GLU A 60 -3.24 4.71 -6.98
C GLU A 60 -1.76 4.77 -6.58
N GLY A 61 -1.04 3.64 -6.73
CA GLY A 61 0.39 3.61 -6.45
C GLY A 61 1.17 4.51 -7.40
N MET A 62 0.74 4.60 -8.66
CA MET A 62 1.36 5.46 -9.66
C MET A 62 1.09 6.94 -9.39
N ALA A 63 -0.13 7.30 -9.02
CA ALA A 63 -0.47 8.67 -8.60
C ALA A 63 0.39 9.11 -7.39
N LEU A 64 0.56 8.24 -6.39
CA LEU A 64 1.42 8.56 -5.24
C LEU A 64 2.89 8.67 -5.61
N ILE A 65 3.43 7.83 -6.50
CA ILE A 65 4.80 7.96 -7.01
C ILE A 65 4.99 9.30 -7.71
N ASP A 66 4.05 9.69 -8.56
CA ASP A 66 4.09 10.97 -9.26
C ASP A 66 4.01 12.16 -8.29
N MET A 67 3.07 12.13 -7.34
CA MET A 67 2.93 13.19 -6.35
C MET A 67 4.18 13.34 -5.48
N ILE A 68 4.72 12.24 -4.95
CA ILE A 68 5.87 12.27 -4.05
C ILE A 68 7.14 12.71 -4.78
N SER A 69 7.32 12.33 -6.05
CA SER A 69 8.48 12.75 -6.85
C SER A 69 8.54 14.25 -7.11
N LYS A 70 7.40 14.95 -6.95
CA LYS A 70 7.31 16.42 -7.05
C LYS A 70 7.64 17.13 -5.72
N ILE A 71 7.71 16.38 -4.61
CA ILE A 71 7.99 16.90 -3.27
C ILE A 71 9.43 16.58 -2.86
N THR A 72 9.88 15.34 -3.08
CA THR A 72 11.20 14.86 -2.65
C THR A 72 11.67 13.68 -3.50
N ASP A 73 12.97 13.46 -3.56
CA ASP A 73 13.63 12.30 -4.16
C ASP A 73 14.18 11.30 -3.11
N GLU A 74 13.97 11.55 -1.81
CA GLU A 74 14.52 10.75 -0.72
C GLU A 74 13.64 9.59 -0.28
N VAL A 75 12.34 9.60 -0.60
CA VAL A 75 11.40 8.55 -0.17
C VAL A 75 11.63 7.27 -0.96
N THR A 76 11.91 6.18 -0.25
CA THR A 76 12.09 4.87 -0.87
C THR A 76 10.76 4.24 -1.26
N VAL A 77 10.63 3.84 -2.52
CA VAL A 77 9.51 3.03 -3.00
C VAL A 77 9.77 1.57 -2.67
N LEU A 78 8.89 0.96 -1.88
CA LEU A 78 8.92 -0.46 -1.54
C LEU A 78 7.98 -1.22 -2.47
N THR A 79 8.47 -2.26 -3.14
CA THR A 79 7.64 -3.15 -3.95
C THR A 79 7.88 -4.61 -3.60
N ILE A 80 6.83 -5.40 -3.53
CA ILE A 80 6.93 -6.82 -3.20
C ILE A 80 6.97 -7.64 -4.48
N ASP A 81 8.10 -8.27 -4.73
CA ASP A 81 8.23 -9.29 -5.76
C ASP A 81 7.88 -10.66 -5.15
N THR A 82 6.68 -11.11 -5.42
CA THR A 82 6.19 -12.38 -4.88
C THR A 82 6.74 -13.61 -5.60
N GLY A 83 7.46 -13.43 -6.71
CA GLY A 83 7.84 -14.49 -7.63
C GLY A 83 6.68 -14.97 -8.52
N PHE A 84 5.51 -14.30 -8.46
CA PHE A 84 4.30 -14.63 -9.23
C PHE A 84 3.69 -13.38 -9.87
N LEU A 85 4.45 -12.32 -10.08
CA LEU A 85 3.96 -11.14 -10.79
C LEU A 85 3.94 -11.40 -12.28
N PHE A 86 3.08 -10.68 -13.01
CA PHE A 86 3.11 -10.64 -14.46
C PHE A 86 4.42 -10.05 -14.97
N GLU A 87 4.91 -10.54 -16.09
CA GLU A 87 6.10 -9.98 -16.75
C GLU A 87 5.90 -8.51 -17.11
N GLU A 88 4.69 -8.14 -17.55
CA GLU A 88 4.33 -6.73 -17.81
C GLU A 88 4.46 -5.84 -16.57
N THR A 89 4.22 -6.38 -15.38
CA THR A 89 4.39 -5.62 -14.13
C THR A 89 5.87 -5.39 -13.82
N HIS A 90 6.74 -6.36 -14.10
CA HIS A 90 8.19 -6.19 -13.96
C HIS A 90 8.72 -5.12 -14.91
N GLN A 91 8.39 -5.21 -16.19
CA GLN A 91 8.81 -4.26 -17.23
C GLN A 91 8.29 -2.84 -16.92
N PHE A 92 7.01 -2.74 -16.56
CA PHE A 92 6.39 -1.48 -16.19
C PHE A 92 7.06 -0.83 -14.97
N ARG A 93 7.38 -1.61 -13.94
CA ARG A 93 8.13 -1.11 -12.78
C ARG A 93 9.46 -0.48 -13.19
N GLU A 94 10.24 -1.14 -14.06
CA GLU A 94 11.52 -0.61 -14.54
C GLU A 94 11.35 0.69 -15.33
N GLU A 95 10.30 0.79 -16.15
CA GLU A 95 9.96 2.01 -16.88
C GLU A 95 9.62 3.16 -15.93
N VAL A 96 8.75 2.92 -14.95
CA VAL A 96 8.33 3.92 -13.96
C VAL A 96 9.52 4.41 -13.14
N MET A 97 10.36 3.51 -12.65
CA MET A 97 11.51 3.90 -11.83
C MET A 97 12.55 4.68 -12.62
N ARG A 98 12.68 4.40 -13.92
CA ARG A 98 13.54 5.20 -14.81
C ARG A 98 13.00 6.61 -15.06
N ARG A 99 11.65 6.76 -15.09
CA ARG A 99 10.99 8.07 -15.26
C ARG A 99 11.11 8.93 -14.01
N TYR A 100 10.83 8.36 -12.83
CA TYR A 100 10.72 9.12 -11.58
C TYR A 100 12.01 9.19 -10.75
N GLN A 101 12.96 8.29 -10.96
CA GLN A 101 14.28 8.25 -10.33
C GLN A 101 14.27 8.19 -8.78
N LEU A 102 13.16 7.76 -8.18
CA LEU A 102 13.07 7.53 -6.74
C LEU A 102 13.86 6.27 -6.34
N PRO A 103 14.39 6.21 -5.11
CA PRO A 103 14.97 4.98 -4.57
C PRO A 103 13.96 3.83 -4.58
N LEU A 104 14.39 2.65 -5.02
CA LEU A 104 13.54 1.45 -5.08
C LEU A 104 14.16 0.32 -4.26
N GLU A 105 13.36 -0.27 -3.38
CA GLU A 105 13.69 -1.52 -2.71
C GLU A 105 12.69 -2.62 -3.13
N ILE A 106 13.22 -3.74 -3.64
CA ILE A 106 12.42 -4.90 -4.05
C ILE A 106 12.43 -5.93 -2.93
N LEU A 107 11.28 -6.09 -2.28
CA LEU A 107 11.09 -7.01 -1.17
C LEU A 107 10.80 -8.41 -1.71
N ARG A 108 11.62 -9.38 -1.31
CA ARG A 108 11.46 -10.78 -1.71
C ARG A 108 11.14 -11.67 -0.52
N PRO A 109 10.31 -12.72 -0.73
CA PRO A 109 10.10 -13.76 0.26
C PRO A 109 11.42 -14.42 0.69
N SER A 110 11.48 -14.88 1.92
CA SER A 110 12.63 -15.64 2.43
C SER A 110 12.74 -17.03 1.81
N LEU A 111 11.60 -17.60 1.38
CA LEU A 111 11.56 -18.92 0.73
C LEU A 111 11.51 -18.77 -0.80
N SER A 112 12.26 -19.59 -1.51
CA SER A 112 12.07 -19.79 -2.94
C SER A 112 10.68 -20.42 -3.23
N ILE A 113 10.30 -20.53 -4.49
CA ILE A 113 9.03 -21.20 -4.87
C ILE A 113 9.15 -22.70 -4.56
N GLU A 114 10.30 -23.30 -4.84
CA GLU A 114 10.60 -24.71 -4.60
C GLU A 114 10.55 -25.04 -3.10
N GLU A 115 11.23 -24.26 -2.27
CA GLU A 115 11.22 -24.42 -0.80
C GLU A 115 9.80 -24.24 -0.22
N GLN A 116 9.02 -23.33 -0.80
CA GLN A 116 7.61 -23.16 -0.41
C GLN A 116 6.79 -24.40 -0.77
N VAL A 117 6.99 -24.97 -1.97
CA VAL A 117 6.31 -26.21 -2.40
C VAL A 117 6.70 -27.38 -1.51
N GLU A 118 7.98 -27.52 -1.21
CA GLU A 118 8.47 -28.57 -0.30
C GLU A 118 7.84 -28.46 1.09
N ARG A 119 7.75 -27.24 1.63
CA ARG A 119 7.27 -26.99 3.00
C ARG A 119 5.76 -27.05 3.17
N TYR A 120 5.00 -26.59 2.16
CA TYR A 120 3.55 -26.38 2.26
C TYR A 120 2.74 -27.13 1.20
N GLY A 121 3.40 -27.81 0.26
CA GLY A 121 2.79 -28.52 -0.86
C GLY A 121 2.42 -27.61 -2.06
N GLU A 122 2.29 -28.22 -3.24
CA GLU A 122 2.02 -27.53 -4.50
C GLU A 122 0.71 -26.74 -4.50
N ARG A 123 -0.30 -27.19 -3.76
CA ARG A 123 -1.64 -26.59 -3.71
C ARG A 123 -1.77 -25.39 -2.77
N MET A 124 -0.71 -25.00 -2.06
CA MET A 124 -0.80 -23.91 -1.08
C MET A 124 -1.46 -22.63 -1.65
N ARG A 125 -1.13 -22.25 -2.89
CA ARG A 125 -1.69 -21.03 -3.51
C ARG A 125 -3.20 -21.09 -3.73
N SER A 126 -3.73 -22.26 -4.08
CA SER A 126 -5.15 -22.47 -4.38
C SER A 126 -5.96 -22.87 -3.16
N CYS A 127 -5.38 -23.65 -2.24
CA CYS A 127 -6.08 -24.16 -1.06
C CYS A 127 -5.87 -23.30 0.20
N SER A 128 -4.76 -22.56 0.26
CA SER A 128 -4.42 -21.71 1.41
C SER A 128 -3.83 -20.37 0.95
N PRO A 129 -4.61 -19.54 0.23
CA PRO A 129 -4.11 -18.28 -0.31
C PRO A 129 -3.68 -17.29 0.77
N ASP A 130 -4.20 -17.41 2.00
CA ASP A 130 -3.77 -16.59 3.15
C ASP A 130 -2.35 -16.92 3.59
N VAL A 131 -2.01 -18.22 3.67
CA VAL A 131 -0.65 -18.65 4.00
C VAL A 131 0.32 -18.21 2.90
N CYS A 132 -0.07 -18.32 1.63
CA CYS A 132 0.73 -17.81 0.52
C CYS A 132 0.98 -16.30 0.62
N CYS A 133 -0.05 -15.51 0.92
CA CYS A 133 0.09 -14.07 1.13
C CYS A 133 0.93 -13.75 2.36
N GLN A 134 0.81 -14.53 3.45
CA GLN A 134 1.63 -14.38 4.64
C GLN A 134 3.12 -14.51 4.28
N VAL A 135 3.51 -15.61 3.66
CA VAL A 135 4.90 -15.90 3.31
C VAL A 135 5.46 -14.94 2.25
N ARG A 136 4.65 -14.63 1.22
CA ARG A 136 5.15 -13.93 0.03
C ARG A 136 4.95 -12.43 0.03
N LYS A 137 4.14 -11.90 0.95
CA LYS A 137 3.85 -10.46 0.99
C LYS A 137 4.02 -9.87 2.38
N ILE A 138 3.37 -10.48 3.38
CA ILE A 138 3.29 -9.88 4.72
C ILE A 138 4.66 -9.98 5.41
N GLU A 139 5.29 -11.14 5.44
CA GLU A 139 6.61 -11.32 6.07
C GLU A 139 7.71 -10.43 5.44
N PRO A 140 7.86 -10.34 4.09
CA PRO A 140 8.82 -9.42 3.52
C PRO A 140 8.57 -7.96 3.90
N LEU A 141 7.31 -7.50 3.86
CA LEU A 141 6.96 -6.14 4.24
C LEU A 141 7.23 -5.88 5.72
N GLU A 142 6.81 -6.79 6.60
CA GLU A 142 7.04 -6.68 8.05
C GLU A 142 8.54 -6.63 8.39
N ARG A 143 9.34 -7.42 7.72
CA ARG A 143 10.80 -7.41 7.89
C ARG A 143 11.42 -6.07 7.48
N THR A 144 10.99 -5.52 6.34
CA THR A 144 11.53 -4.27 5.82
C THR A 144 11.04 -3.06 6.62
N LEU A 145 9.76 -3.02 6.99
CA LEU A 145 9.19 -1.88 7.72
C LEU A 145 9.79 -1.69 9.12
N LYS A 146 10.52 -2.65 9.67
CA LYS A 146 11.32 -2.45 10.90
C LYS A 146 12.40 -1.38 10.78
N GLY A 147 12.79 -1.03 9.56
CA GLY A 147 13.72 0.05 9.25
C GLY A 147 13.08 1.41 9.01
N TYR A 148 11.73 1.49 9.07
CA TYR A 148 10.96 2.70 8.79
C TYR A 148 10.04 3.03 9.96
N GLU A 149 9.75 4.33 10.14
CA GLU A 149 8.84 4.81 11.16
C GLU A 149 7.42 5.06 10.61
N ALA A 150 7.34 5.26 9.29
CA ALA A 150 6.08 5.42 8.59
C ALA A 150 6.13 4.82 7.19
N TRP A 151 4.96 4.42 6.70
CA TRP A 151 4.80 3.95 5.34
C TRP A 151 3.49 4.44 4.71
N MET A 152 3.57 4.81 3.45
CA MET A 152 2.44 5.25 2.65
C MET A 152 1.90 4.13 1.78
N THR A 153 0.60 4.18 1.49
CA THR A 153 -0.08 3.21 0.62
C THR A 153 -1.24 3.85 -0.13
N GLY A 154 -1.48 3.40 -1.36
CA GLY A 154 -2.59 3.87 -2.22
C GLY A 154 -3.94 3.22 -1.93
N ILE A 155 -4.21 2.80 -0.69
CA ILE A 155 -5.50 2.22 -0.31
C ILE A 155 -6.58 3.32 -0.29
N ARG A 156 -7.78 2.99 -0.81
CA ARG A 156 -8.96 3.87 -0.81
C ARG A 156 -10.15 3.20 -0.11
N ARG A 157 -11.01 3.98 0.52
CA ARG A 157 -12.19 3.49 1.27
C ARG A 157 -13.18 2.76 0.39
N GLU A 158 -13.40 3.24 -0.83
CA GLU A 158 -14.39 2.65 -1.73
C GLU A 158 -13.94 1.35 -2.42
N GLN A 159 -12.67 0.95 -2.31
CA GLN A 159 -12.16 -0.24 -2.98
C GLN A 159 -12.79 -1.55 -2.49
N THR A 160 -13.13 -1.62 -1.22
CA THR A 160 -13.82 -2.78 -0.61
C THR A 160 -14.54 -2.36 0.68
N PRO A 161 -15.59 -3.08 1.11
CA PRO A 161 -16.23 -2.83 2.41
C PRO A 161 -15.25 -2.89 3.59
N GLN A 162 -14.25 -3.77 3.51
CA GLN A 162 -13.23 -3.90 4.55
C GLN A 162 -12.35 -2.65 4.67
N ARG A 163 -12.22 -1.88 3.58
CA ARG A 163 -11.41 -0.64 3.54
C ARG A 163 -12.19 0.61 3.93
N ALA A 164 -13.51 0.52 4.05
CA ALA A 164 -14.37 1.68 4.32
C ALA A 164 -13.99 2.49 5.56
N SER A 165 -13.38 1.85 6.56
CA SER A 165 -12.91 2.48 7.80
C SER A 165 -11.44 2.90 7.78
N THR A 166 -10.77 2.90 6.61
CA THR A 166 -9.38 3.32 6.49
C THR A 166 -9.23 4.79 6.92
N ARG A 167 -8.40 5.05 7.91
CA ARG A 167 -7.99 6.40 8.30
C ARG A 167 -6.88 6.91 7.39
N VAL A 168 -6.82 8.21 7.20
CA VAL A 168 -5.73 8.86 6.46
C VAL A 168 -4.39 8.59 7.14
N VAL A 169 -4.35 8.69 8.47
CA VAL A 169 -3.19 8.35 9.29
C VAL A 169 -3.62 7.42 10.43
N ALA A 170 -2.87 6.35 10.66
CA ALA A 170 -3.12 5.42 11.76
C ALA A 170 -1.82 4.72 12.20
N TRP A 171 -1.74 4.37 13.48
CA TRP A 171 -0.69 3.47 13.95
C TRP A 171 -0.99 2.04 13.52
N GLU A 172 -0.07 1.42 12.81
CA GLU A 172 -0.20 0.02 12.39
C GLU A 172 0.66 -0.88 13.30
N GLY A 173 0.04 -1.40 14.35
CA GLY A 173 0.74 -2.16 15.40
C GLY A 173 1.45 -3.42 14.92
N ARG A 174 0.99 -4.04 13.80
CA ARG A 174 1.66 -5.19 13.20
C ARG A 174 3.06 -4.82 12.73
N TYR A 175 3.23 -3.67 12.14
CA TYR A 175 4.49 -3.22 11.56
C TYR A 175 5.29 -2.33 12.50
N GLY A 176 4.67 -1.85 13.60
CA GLY A 176 5.30 -0.92 14.52
C GLY A 176 5.61 0.43 13.88
N ALA A 177 4.80 0.85 12.91
CA ALA A 177 5.00 2.05 12.12
C ALA A 177 3.68 2.81 11.87
N ALA A 178 3.75 4.10 11.59
CA ALA A 178 2.61 4.87 11.12
C ALA A 178 2.24 4.44 9.69
N LYS A 179 0.96 4.22 9.45
CA LYS A 179 0.40 3.95 8.12
C LYS A 179 -0.31 5.19 7.63
N ILE A 180 0.04 5.65 6.45
CA ILE A 180 -0.49 6.85 5.83
C ILE A 180 -1.16 6.46 4.51
N ALA A 181 -2.41 6.83 4.34
CA ALA A 181 -3.22 6.55 3.16
C ALA A 181 -3.71 7.86 2.53
N PRO A 182 -2.85 8.59 1.77
CA PRO A 182 -3.18 9.92 1.27
C PRO A 182 -4.40 9.96 0.35
N LEU A 183 -4.70 8.85 -0.32
CA LEU A 183 -5.83 8.70 -1.22
C LEU A 183 -7.05 8.05 -0.57
N ALA A 184 -7.09 7.90 0.76
CA ALA A 184 -8.16 7.16 1.46
C ALA A 184 -9.56 7.67 1.10
N GLY A 185 -9.75 8.96 1.01
CA GLY A 185 -11.02 9.61 0.68
C GLY A 185 -11.30 9.79 -0.82
N TRP A 186 -10.33 9.47 -1.70
CA TRP A 186 -10.51 9.65 -3.13
C TRP A 186 -11.37 8.57 -3.76
N SER A 187 -12.22 8.97 -4.71
CA SER A 187 -12.91 8.05 -5.59
C SER A 187 -11.99 7.50 -6.69
N SER A 188 -12.42 6.42 -7.35
CA SER A 188 -11.73 5.90 -8.53
C SER A 188 -11.63 6.96 -9.63
N GLU A 189 -12.69 7.72 -9.82
CA GLU A 189 -12.75 8.82 -10.81
C GLU A 189 -11.71 9.91 -10.51
N GLN A 190 -11.53 10.28 -9.24
CA GLN A 190 -10.51 11.26 -8.84
C GLN A 190 -9.09 10.77 -9.11
N VAL A 191 -8.82 9.47 -8.83
CA VAL A 191 -7.51 8.88 -9.14
C VAL A 191 -7.24 8.89 -10.63
N TRP A 192 -8.20 8.46 -11.45
CA TRP A 192 -8.05 8.47 -12.90
C TRP A 192 -7.97 9.87 -13.49
N GLY A 193 -8.73 10.83 -12.95
CA GLY A 193 -8.62 12.24 -13.33
C GLY A 193 -7.21 12.78 -13.10
N TYR A 194 -6.61 12.47 -11.94
CA TYR A 194 -5.22 12.84 -11.67
C TYR A 194 -4.24 12.16 -12.64
N VAL A 195 -4.42 10.87 -12.90
CA VAL A 195 -3.56 10.10 -13.82
C VAL A 195 -3.59 10.69 -15.23
N GLU A 196 -4.77 11.06 -15.71
CA GLU A 196 -4.95 11.67 -17.04
C GLU A 196 -4.39 13.10 -17.11
N GLU A 197 -4.69 13.93 -16.11
CA GLU A 197 -4.23 15.32 -16.05
C GLU A 197 -2.71 15.44 -16.03
N HIS A 198 -2.02 14.49 -15.35
CA HIS A 198 -0.57 14.52 -15.15
C HIS A 198 0.20 13.54 -16.05
N ASP A 199 -0.45 12.91 -17.02
CA ASP A 199 0.16 11.89 -17.88
C ASP A 199 0.94 10.83 -17.07
N VAL A 200 0.34 10.35 -15.97
CA VAL A 200 0.95 9.35 -15.11
C VAL A 200 0.91 7.98 -15.81
N PRO A 201 2.04 7.28 -15.93
CA PRO A 201 2.05 5.96 -16.56
C PRO A 201 1.23 4.96 -15.73
N VAL A 202 0.53 4.06 -16.42
CA VAL A 202 -0.26 2.99 -15.79
C VAL A 202 0.09 1.63 -16.38
N ASN A 203 -0.06 0.58 -15.58
CA ASN A 203 0.26 -0.78 -16.00
C ASN A 203 -0.53 -1.18 -17.26
N PRO A 204 0.15 -1.68 -18.32
CA PRO A 204 -0.50 -1.99 -19.60
C PRO A 204 -1.60 -3.05 -19.51
N LEU A 205 -1.60 -3.90 -18.47
CA LEU A 205 -2.67 -4.87 -18.23
C LEU A 205 -4.02 -4.19 -17.92
N LEU A 206 -4.05 -2.97 -17.39
CA LEU A 206 -5.28 -2.21 -17.18
C LEU A 206 -6.04 -1.99 -18.50
N LYS A 207 -5.31 -1.79 -19.62
CA LYS A 207 -5.88 -1.66 -20.96
C LYS A 207 -6.38 -2.99 -21.54
N ARG A 208 -6.03 -4.12 -20.91
CA ARG A 208 -6.47 -5.47 -21.30
C ARG A 208 -7.61 -6.01 -20.42
N GLY A 209 -8.32 -5.14 -19.70
CA GLY A 209 -9.46 -5.49 -18.87
C GLY A 209 -9.13 -5.96 -17.46
N TYR A 210 -7.88 -5.84 -17.01
CA TYR A 210 -7.51 -6.11 -15.62
C TYR A 210 -7.78 -4.86 -14.78
N LYS A 211 -8.89 -4.79 -14.06
CA LYS A 211 -9.19 -3.62 -13.21
C LYS A 211 -8.38 -3.60 -11.92
N SER A 212 -7.89 -4.75 -11.44
CA SER A 212 -7.04 -4.89 -10.25
C SER A 212 -5.98 -5.96 -10.48
N ILE A 213 -4.69 -5.60 -10.38
CA ILE A 213 -3.59 -6.49 -10.73
C ILE A 213 -2.85 -6.93 -9.47
N GLY A 214 -2.52 -8.22 -9.40
CA GLY A 214 -1.72 -8.83 -8.33
C GLY A 214 -0.88 -9.99 -8.86
N CYS A 215 -0.83 -11.10 -8.09
CA CYS A 215 -0.16 -12.31 -8.58
C CYS A 215 -0.89 -12.88 -9.79
N GLU A 216 -0.16 -13.20 -10.86
CA GLU A 216 -0.70 -13.72 -12.12
C GLU A 216 -1.64 -14.92 -11.93
N PRO A 217 -1.27 -15.98 -11.16
CA PRO A 217 -2.15 -17.14 -11.01
C PRO A 217 -3.46 -16.88 -10.26
N GLN A 218 -3.64 -15.67 -9.70
CA GLN A 218 -4.82 -15.30 -8.90
C GLN A 218 -5.44 -13.99 -9.39
N THR A 219 -5.19 -13.65 -10.65
CA THR A 219 -5.71 -12.43 -11.27
C THR A 219 -6.18 -12.72 -12.68
N ARG A 220 -7.42 -12.37 -13.01
CA ARG A 220 -7.99 -12.44 -14.35
C ARG A 220 -8.53 -11.07 -14.80
N PRO A 221 -8.69 -10.86 -16.10
CA PRO A 221 -9.45 -9.72 -16.58
C PRO A 221 -10.92 -9.85 -16.16
N VAL A 222 -11.61 -8.72 -16.11
CA VAL A 222 -13.03 -8.62 -15.73
C VAL A 222 -13.81 -7.87 -16.80
N SER A 223 -15.12 -8.15 -16.91
CA SER A 223 -15.99 -7.38 -17.79
C SER A 223 -16.23 -5.97 -17.26
N PRO A 224 -16.71 -5.03 -18.07
CA PRO A 224 -17.01 -3.66 -17.62
C PRO A 224 -17.98 -3.60 -16.45
N GLU A 225 -18.92 -4.54 -16.37
CA GLU A 225 -19.99 -4.61 -15.37
C GLU A 225 -19.54 -5.27 -14.05
N GLU A 226 -18.43 -6.02 -14.07
CA GLU A 226 -17.91 -6.67 -12.87
C GLU A 226 -17.24 -5.63 -11.95
N ASP A 227 -17.32 -5.90 -10.64
CA ASP A 227 -16.60 -5.16 -9.62
C ASP A 227 -15.08 -5.06 -9.93
N GLU A 228 -14.46 -3.95 -9.52
CA GLU A 228 -13.03 -3.68 -9.76
C GLU A 228 -12.13 -4.84 -9.32
N ARG A 229 -12.48 -5.52 -8.23
CA ARG A 229 -11.68 -6.60 -7.65
C ARG A 229 -12.22 -8.01 -7.94
N ALA A 230 -13.28 -8.16 -8.73
CA ALA A 230 -13.87 -9.46 -9.07
C ALA A 230 -12.88 -10.43 -9.75
N GLY A 231 -11.84 -9.88 -10.41
CA GLY A 231 -10.75 -10.66 -11.02
C GLY A 231 -9.72 -11.21 -10.02
N ARG A 232 -9.77 -10.78 -8.73
CA ARG A 232 -8.82 -11.21 -7.70
C ARG A 232 -9.35 -12.43 -6.96
N TRP A 233 -8.50 -13.46 -6.82
CA TRP A 233 -8.86 -14.71 -6.14
C TRP A 233 -10.18 -15.31 -6.61
N SER A 234 -10.50 -15.18 -7.89
CA SER A 234 -11.76 -15.65 -8.47
C SER A 234 -12.02 -17.12 -8.12
N GLY A 235 -13.21 -17.40 -7.58
CA GLY A 235 -13.60 -18.72 -7.10
C GLY A 235 -13.15 -19.06 -5.68
N LEU A 236 -12.56 -18.11 -4.94
CA LEU A 236 -12.18 -18.25 -3.54
C LEU A 236 -12.93 -17.24 -2.66
N GLU A 237 -13.22 -17.61 -1.41
CA GLU A 237 -13.81 -16.71 -0.41
C GLU A 237 -12.77 -15.72 0.16
N LYS A 238 -11.99 -15.06 -0.72
CA LYS A 238 -10.94 -14.14 -0.33
C LYS A 238 -11.09 -12.83 -1.09
N THR A 239 -11.10 -11.73 -0.35
CA THR A 239 -11.24 -10.36 -0.89
C THR A 239 -10.00 -9.51 -0.67
N GLU A 240 -9.17 -9.81 0.34
CA GLU A 240 -8.00 -9.03 0.73
C GLU A 240 -6.75 -9.90 0.92
N CYS A 241 -5.58 -9.32 0.65
CA CYS A 241 -4.30 -10.02 0.80
C CYS A 241 -3.74 -9.99 2.24
N GLY A 242 -4.37 -9.25 3.15
CA GLY A 242 -3.94 -9.12 4.55
C GLY A 242 -2.74 -8.20 4.78
N LEU A 243 -2.24 -7.50 3.76
CA LEU A 243 -1.21 -6.45 3.93
C LEU A 243 -1.72 -5.26 4.72
N HIS A 244 -2.99 -4.92 4.51
CA HIS A 244 -3.65 -3.82 5.19
C HIS A 244 -4.50 -4.39 6.34
N TRP A 245 -3.90 -4.44 7.53
CA TRP A 245 -4.63 -4.83 8.73
C TRP A 245 -5.66 -3.75 9.07
N ILE A 246 -6.92 -4.16 9.22
CA ILE A 246 -8.00 -3.28 9.67
C ILE A 246 -8.32 -3.69 11.10
N SER A 247 -8.04 -2.80 12.06
CA SER A 247 -8.35 -2.99 13.47
C SER A 247 -9.85 -3.09 13.64
N GLY A 248 -10.40 -4.24 14.01
CA GLY A 248 -11.83 -4.37 14.34
C GLY A 248 -12.50 -5.69 14.03
N GLU A 249 -11.95 -6.56 13.18
CA GLU A 249 -12.56 -7.87 12.94
C GLU A 249 -11.64 -9.02 13.35
N GLY A 250 -12.24 -9.90 14.15
CA GLY A 250 -11.63 -11.00 14.86
C GLY A 250 -10.59 -11.77 14.09
N ALA A 251 -9.39 -11.77 14.64
CA ALA A 251 -8.37 -12.72 14.32
C ALA A 251 -8.89 -14.14 14.59
N LYS A 252 -9.45 -14.80 13.60
CA LYS A 252 -9.35 -16.25 13.53
C LYS A 252 -7.89 -16.55 13.27
N ARG A 253 -7.13 -16.70 14.36
CA ARG A 253 -5.78 -17.25 14.32
C ARG A 253 -5.89 -18.57 13.57
N ALA A 254 -5.27 -18.65 12.39
CA ALA A 254 -4.88 -19.93 11.88
C ALA A 254 -3.86 -20.49 12.89
N ASN A 255 -4.30 -21.38 13.73
CA ASN A 255 -3.41 -22.22 14.52
C ASN A 255 -2.67 -23.14 13.57
N PRO A 256 -1.37 -23.40 13.83
CA PRO A 256 -0.51 -24.23 12.99
C PRO A 256 -0.98 -25.67 12.89
#